data_e717b26d278dcf40035c147119b1e989
#
_entry.id   e717b26d278dcf40035c147119b1e989
#
_cell.length_a   1.000
_cell.length_b   1.000
_cell.length_c   1.000
_cell.angle_alpha   90.00
_cell.angle_beta   90.00
_cell.angle_gamma   90.00
#
_symmetry.space_group_name_H-M   'P 1'
#
loop_
_entity.id
_entity.type
_entity.pdbx_description
1 polymer ?
#
loop_
_entity_poly.entity_id
_entity_poly.type
_entity_poly.pdbx_seq_one_letter_code
_entity_poly.pdbx_strand_id
1 'polypeptide(L)'
;MTDQAPSSPGKLHYTYRRPFRVLHHACEVVLRSGMGGNFSELLIDGAVAARDFTPASGVEGARNHRLEVTLPDGGRLAIEAGYINWINIGIAVCLDGELIHESHPGRRIAMPEGAAKMMASTGSADSYDPDVWQRNRIPLAIDIGLGLLFFVVAKLTDLTTAALVGAAAGLVLLAIQRATKIDLLGGLAMFGIVLALISAGLALAFQSDEAVKYRSTVMGLLAASLFLTDGLTQGKRLGRRLARYLPYRDIDPARLSVGMGVMGLFMAGANQVVAMLASTDVWLFYTTFVDIALTMVLIFSVFRYARGEIGRDWRPVYTPPTTQEEVALR
;
A
#
# COMPACT_ATOMS: atom_id res chain seq x y z
N MET A 1 -4.57 6.91 -32.48
CA MET A 1 -3.94 6.32 -31.31
C MET A 1 -2.98 7.39 -30.78
N THR A 2 -3.39 8.10 -29.77
CA THR A 2 -2.61 9.16 -29.14
C THR A 2 -1.57 8.49 -28.25
N ASP A 3 -0.32 8.62 -28.66
CA ASP A 3 0.88 8.22 -27.95
C ASP A 3 1.01 9.10 -26.69
N GLN A 4 0.34 8.70 -25.61
CA GLN A 4 0.56 9.34 -24.32
C GLN A 4 1.88 8.82 -23.79
N ALA A 5 2.89 9.70 -23.82
CA ALA A 5 4.16 9.46 -23.17
C ALA A 5 3.95 8.96 -21.74
N PRO A 6 4.66 7.91 -21.29
CA PRO A 6 4.45 7.34 -19.98
C PRO A 6 4.62 8.39 -18.90
N SER A 7 3.65 8.46 -17.99
CA SER A 7 3.67 9.35 -16.84
C SER A 7 4.93 9.14 -15.99
N SER A 8 5.45 10.21 -15.40
CA SER A 8 6.67 10.19 -14.57
C SER A 8 6.53 9.21 -13.38
N PRO A 9 7.64 8.61 -12.88
CA PRO A 9 7.62 7.65 -11.75
C PRO A 9 7.13 8.24 -10.43
N GLY A 10 6.71 9.48 -10.41
CA GLY A 10 6.36 10.22 -9.21
C GLY A 10 7.58 10.89 -8.55
N LYS A 11 7.33 11.80 -7.59
CA LYS A 11 8.39 12.56 -6.92
C LYS A 11 9.27 11.71 -5.99
N LEU A 12 8.71 10.65 -5.41
CA LEU A 12 9.43 9.71 -4.55
C LEU A 12 9.67 8.41 -5.33
N HIS A 13 10.92 8.15 -5.68
CA HIS A 13 11.33 6.92 -6.37
C HIS A 13 12.74 6.53 -5.98
N TYR A 14 13.02 5.24 -6.02
CA TYR A 14 14.37 4.70 -5.95
C TYR A 14 14.97 4.70 -7.34
N THR A 15 16.24 5.11 -7.46
CA THR A 15 16.96 5.12 -8.73
C THR A 15 18.11 4.11 -8.66
N TYR A 16 18.10 3.18 -9.59
CA TYR A 16 19.16 2.20 -9.79
C TYR A 16 19.90 2.54 -11.05
N ARG A 17 21.23 2.54 -10.99
CA ARG A 17 22.11 2.79 -12.13
C ARG A 17 23.01 1.57 -12.37
N ARG A 18 23.08 1.12 -13.62
CA ARG A 18 23.91 -0.02 -14.04
C ARG A 18 24.73 0.38 -15.25
N PRO A 19 25.94 0.91 -15.03
CA PRO A 19 26.87 1.24 -16.11
C PRO A 19 27.50 -0.03 -16.67
N PHE A 20 27.73 -0.06 -17.96
CA PHE A 20 28.46 -1.11 -18.68
C PHE A 20 29.05 -0.54 -19.95
N ARG A 21 29.84 -1.34 -20.68
CA ARG A 21 30.43 -0.95 -21.95
C ARG A 21 30.09 -1.96 -23.02
N VAL A 22 29.81 -1.48 -24.23
CA VAL A 22 29.59 -2.30 -25.42
C VAL A 22 30.42 -1.72 -26.51
N LEU A 23 31.38 -2.50 -27.05
CA LEU A 23 32.38 -2.01 -28.02
C LEU A 23 33.10 -0.77 -27.46
N HIS A 24 32.94 0.35 -28.12
CA HIS A 24 33.53 1.63 -27.69
C HIS A 24 32.51 2.56 -27.01
N HIS A 25 31.22 2.16 -26.91
CA HIS A 25 30.18 2.96 -26.33
C HIS A 25 30.11 2.82 -24.80
N ALA A 26 29.96 3.93 -24.09
CA ALA A 26 29.63 3.96 -22.67
C ALA A 26 28.13 3.89 -22.52
N CYS A 27 27.63 2.79 -21.92
CA CYS A 27 26.22 2.55 -21.76
C CYS A 27 25.85 2.58 -20.29
N GLU A 28 24.62 3.03 -19.97
CA GLU A 28 24.06 2.98 -18.63
C GLU A 28 22.57 2.66 -18.70
N VAL A 29 22.11 1.68 -17.91
CA VAL A 29 20.68 1.49 -17.63
C VAL A 29 20.33 2.23 -16.35
N VAL A 30 19.37 3.13 -16.43
CA VAL A 30 18.79 3.84 -15.29
C VAL A 30 17.38 3.33 -15.10
N LEU A 31 17.10 2.67 -13.98
CA LEU A 31 15.77 2.22 -13.62
C LEU A 31 15.28 3.00 -12.39
N ARG A 32 14.11 3.61 -12.50
CA ARG A 32 13.45 4.36 -11.43
C ARG A 32 12.20 3.58 -11.02
N SER A 33 12.15 3.16 -9.76
CA SER A 33 11.02 2.42 -9.18
C SER A 33 10.29 3.31 -8.18
N GLY A 34 9.02 3.55 -8.41
CA GLY A 34 8.18 4.42 -7.57
C GLY A 34 6.72 3.99 -7.55
N MET A 35 5.89 4.77 -6.86
CA MET A 35 4.45 4.46 -6.72
C MET A 35 3.70 4.53 -8.06
N GLY A 36 4.21 5.25 -9.05
CA GLY A 36 3.64 5.32 -10.41
C GLY A 36 4.03 4.17 -11.32
N GLY A 37 4.95 3.31 -10.89
CA GLY A 37 5.48 2.19 -11.68
C GLY A 37 7.00 2.20 -11.77
N ASN A 38 7.52 1.33 -12.63
CA ASN A 38 8.95 1.26 -12.92
C ASN A 38 9.22 1.86 -14.30
N PHE A 39 10.23 2.70 -14.37
CA PHE A 39 10.70 3.36 -15.60
C PHE A 39 12.15 2.99 -15.83
N SER A 40 12.47 2.49 -16.98
CA SER A 40 13.86 2.27 -17.39
C SER A 40 14.24 3.10 -18.60
N GLU A 41 15.47 3.57 -18.60
CA GLU A 41 16.09 4.29 -19.71
C GLU A 41 17.45 3.66 -19.98
N LEU A 42 17.74 3.41 -21.26
CA LEU A 42 19.07 3.09 -21.73
C LEU A 42 19.72 4.37 -22.25
N LEU A 43 20.85 4.71 -21.68
CA LEU A 43 21.70 5.77 -22.17
C LEU A 43 22.90 5.17 -22.93
N ILE A 44 23.21 5.71 -24.10
CA ILE A 44 24.41 5.40 -24.88
C ILE A 44 25.16 6.73 -25.07
N ASP A 45 26.36 6.76 -24.59
CA ASP A 45 27.23 7.97 -24.61
C ASP A 45 26.53 9.21 -24.03
N GLY A 46 25.70 8.99 -23.00
CA GLY A 46 24.95 10.02 -22.30
C GLY A 46 23.61 10.41 -22.93
N ALA A 47 23.28 9.93 -24.12
CA ALA A 47 21.98 10.16 -24.77
C ALA A 47 21.01 9.03 -24.54
N VAL A 48 19.72 9.34 -24.30
CA VAL A 48 18.69 8.32 -24.11
C VAL A 48 18.39 7.66 -25.46
N ALA A 49 18.62 6.34 -25.54
CA ALA A 49 18.45 5.53 -26.76
C ALA A 49 17.16 4.70 -26.72
N ALA A 50 16.75 4.19 -25.55
CA ALA A 50 15.53 3.41 -25.40
C ALA A 50 14.88 3.66 -24.04
N ARG A 51 13.55 3.40 -23.95
CA ARG A 51 12.77 3.51 -22.72
C ARG A 51 11.77 2.37 -22.62
N ASP A 52 11.50 1.93 -21.39
CA ASP A 52 10.41 1.01 -21.11
C ASP A 52 9.73 1.38 -19.79
N PHE A 53 8.46 0.98 -19.65
CA PHE A 53 7.63 1.29 -18.50
C PHE A 53 6.81 0.07 -18.11
N THR A 54 6.69 -0.17 -16.80
CA THR A 54 5.74 -1.11 -16.22
C THR A 54 4.93 -0.43 -15.11
N PRO A 55 3.61 -0.65 -15.05
CA PRO A 55 2.77 -0.06 -14.01
C PRO A 55 3.11 -0.61 -12.62
N ALA A 56 2.74 0.12 -11.57
CA ALA A 56 2.96 -0.28 -10.17
C ALA A 56 2.09 -1.47 -9.73
N SER A 57 1.07 -1.84 -10.50
CA SER A 57 0.11 -2.90 -10.18
C SER A 57 -0.35 -3.64 -11.43
N GLY A 58 -0.96 -4.82 -11.23
CA GLY A 58 -1.41 -5.67 -12.32
C GLY A 58 -0.33 -6.63 -12.83
N VAL A 59 -0.74 -7.54 -13.72
CA VAL A 59 0.15 -8.56 -14.29
C VAL A 59 1.32 -7.94 -15.06
N GLU A 60 1.07 -6.84 -15.77
CA GLU A 60 2.09 -6.13 -16.54
C GLU A 60 3.18 -5.50 -15.67
N GLY A 61 2.84 -5.15 -14.42
CA GLY A 61 3.81 -4.60 -13.47
C GLY A 61 4.90 -5.58 -13.05
N ALA A 62 4.65 -6.89 -13.21
CA ALA A 62 5.56 -7.94 -12.80
C ALA A 62 6.56 -8.36 -13.88
N ARG A 63 6.43 -7.85 -15.12
CA ARG A 63 7.37 -8.20 -16.20
C ARG A 63 8.71 -7.49 -16.05
N ASN A 64 9.75 -8.08 -16.58
CA ASN A 64 11.04 -7.39 -16.77
C ASN A 64 10.94 -6.32 -17.86
N HIS A 65 11.78 -5.30 -17.76
CA HIS A 65 11.95 -4.28 -18.79
C HIS A 65 12.81 -4.81 -19.92
N ARG A 66 12.43 -4.48 -21.17
CA ARG A 66 13.18 -4.80 -22.37
C ARG A 66 13.53 -3.52 -23.12
N LEU A 67 14.82 -3.27 -23.29
CA LEU A 67 15.37 -2.10 -23.97
C LEU A 67 16.14 -2.60 -25.19
N GLU A 68 15.62 -2.33 -26.37
CA GLU A 68 16.23 -2.76 -27.61
C GLU A 68 16.61 -1.54 -28.45
N VAL A 69 17.80 -1.56 -29.03
CA VAL A 69 18.31 -0.49 -29.89
C VAL A 69 19.29 -1.07 -30.90
N THR A 70 19.34 -0.49 -32.09
CA THR A 70 20.42 -0.74 -33.06
C THR A 70 21.52 0.29 -32.82
N LEU A 71 22.72 -0.19 -32.55
CA LEU A 71 23.87 0.67 -32.37
C LEU A 71 24.24 1.36 -33.70
N PRO A 72 24.96 2.50 -33.66
CA PRO A 72 25.46 3.15 -34.88
C PRO A 72 26.31 2.24 -35.78
N ASP A 73 26.96 1.27 -35.16
CA ASP A 73 27.80 0.27 -35.84
C ASP A 73 27.01 -0.87 -36.48
N GLY A 74 25.67 -0.88 -36.36
CA GLY A 74 24.77 -1.85 -36.95
C GLY A 74 24.46 -3.04 -36.04
N GLY A 75 25.10 -3.22 -34.87
CA GLY A 75 24.82 -4.28 -33.91
C GLY A 75 23.49 -4.09 -33.20
N ARG A 76 22.73 -5.14 -32.98
CA ARG A 76 21.46 -5.12 -32.21
C ARG A 76 21.75 -5.34 -30.72
N LEU A 77 21.59 -4.30 -29.95
CA LEU A 77 21.72 -4.32 -28.50
C LEU A 77 20.35 -4.59 -27.86
N ALA A 78 20.24 -5.66 -27.09
CA ALA A 78 19.05 -6.01 -26.31
C ALA A 78 19.40 -6.12 -24.83
N ILE A 79 18.66 -5.46 -23.98
CA ILE A 79 18.89 -5.43 -22.55
C ILE A 79 17.62 -5.84 -21.83
N GLU A 80 17.74 -6.84 -20.95
CA GLU A 80 16.74 -7.19 -19.97
C GLU A 80 17.12 -6.56 -18.63
N ALA A 81 16.20 -5.80 -18.01
CA ALA A 81 16.39 -5.18 -16.71
C ALA A 81 15.21 -5.52 -15.80
N GLY A 82 15.46 -5.92 -14.55
CA GLY A 82 14.42 -6.32 -13.65
C GLY A 82 14.93 -6.69 -12.25
N TYR A 83 14.01 -7.07 -11.39
CA TYR A 83 14.34 -7.49 -10.03
C TYR A 83 15.06 -8.83 -10.02
N ILE A 84 16.11 -8.94 -9.20
CA ILE A 84 16.79 -10.21 -8.87
C ILE A 84 16.42 -10.69 -7.47
N ASN A 85 15.85 -9.81 -6.65
CA ASN A 85 15.24 -10.06 -5.35
C ASN A 85 14.30 -8.90 -5.00
N TRP A 86 13.74 -8.85 -3.78
CA TRP A 86 12.81 -7.82 -3.32
C TRP A 86 13.33 -6.38 -3.36
N ILE A 87 14.65 -6.18 -3.38
CA ILE A 87 15.28 -4.87 -3.14
C ILE A 87 16.22 -4.50 -4.29
N ASN A 88 16.80 -5.48 -5.01
CA ASN A 88 17.87 -5.22 -5.95
C ASN A 88 17.48 -5.53 -7.40
N ILE A 89 18.05 -4.77 -8.33
CA ILE A 89 17.79 -4.85 -9.76
C ILE A 89 19.06 -5.28 -10.50
N GLY A 90 18.89 -6.23 -11.41
CA GLY A 90 19.92 -6.70 -12.33
C GLY A 90 19.64 -6.32 -13.76
N ILE A 91 20.69 -6.37 -14.58
CA ILE A 91 20.61 -6.27 -16.03
C ILE A 91 21.37 -7.43 -16.69
N ALA A 92 20.84 -7.91 -17.81
CA ALA A 92 21.52 -8.80 -18.75
C ALA A 92 21.57 -8.10 -20.11
N VAL A 93 22.72 -8.06 -20.73
CA VAL A 93 23.00 -7.34 -21.99
C VAL A 93 23.40 -8.34 -23.05
N CYS A 94 22.67 -8.37 -24.15
CA CYS A 94 22.97 -9.16 -25.32
C CYS A 94 23.32 -8.26 -26.52
N LEU A 95 24.35 -8.61 -27.26
CA LEU A 95 24.70 -8.01 -28.55
C LEU A 95 24.53 -9.08 -29.65
N ASP A 96 23.68 -8.80 -30.61
CA ASP A 96 23.36 -9.72 -31.71
C ASP A 96 22.88 -11.12 -31.23
N GLY A 97 22.23 -11.14 -30.05
CA GLY A 97 21.72 -12.34 -29.40
C GLY A 97 22.73 -13.06 -28.49
N GLU A 98 23.99 -12.65 -28.47
CA GLU A 98 25.01 -13.18 -27.57
C GLU A 98 25.05 -12.39 -26.26
N LEU A 99 25.03 -13.08 -25.11
CA LEU A 99 25.13 -12.48 -23.78
C LEU A 99 26.56 -11.96 -23.54
N ILE A 100 26.72 -10.64 -23.43
CA ILE A 100 28.02 -10.01 -23.26
C ILE A 100 28.28 -9.43 -21.87
N HIS A 101 27.20 -9.16 -21.11
CA HIS A 101 27.35 -8.60 -19.76
C HIS A 101 26.14 -8.97 -18.87
N GLU A 102 26.43 -9.32 -17.63
CA GLU A 102 25.45 -9.46 -16.55
C GLU A 102 25.92 -8.66 -15.34
N SER A 103 25.04 -7.85 -14.77
CA SER A 103 25.37 -7.11 -13.55
C SER A 103 25.47 -8.04 -12.31
N HIS A 104 24.83 -9.20 -12.36
CA HIS A 104 24.84 -10.23 -11.31
C HIS A 104 24.95 -11.61 -11.98
N PRO A 105 26.16 -12.07 -12.27
CA PRO A 105 26.38 -13.33 -12.99
C PRO A 105 25.70 -14.54 -12.31
N GLY A 106 24.98 -15.32 -13.10
CA GLY A 106 24.27 -16.51 -12.63
C GLY A 106 23.00 -16.23 -11.81
N ARG A 107 22.58 -14.98 -11.69
CA ARG A 107 21.30 -14.61 -11.05
C ARG A 107 20.24 -14.37 -12.12
N ARG A 108 19.13 -15.09 -12.01
CA ARG A 108 17.96 -14.90 -12.87
C ARG A 108 17.36 -13.52 -12.60
N ILE A 109 17.12 -12.76 -13.66
CA ILE A 109 16.35 -11.50 -13.59
C ILE A 109 14.88 -11.89 -13.66
N ALA A 110 14.24 -11.97 -12.50
CA ALA A 110 12.82 -12.23 -12.38
C ALA A 110 12.32 -11.70 -11.05
N MET A 111 11.17 -11.04 -11.06
CA MET A 111 10.50 -10.65 -9.82
C MET A 111 10.21 -11.90 -8.98
N PRO A 112 10.47 -11.88 -7.64
CA PRO A 112 10.15 -13.01 -6.78
C PRO A 112 8.67 -13.40 -6.92
N GLU A 113 8.37 -14.70 -6.99
CA GLU A 113 7.01 -15.20 -7.25
C GLU A 113 5.96 -14.62 -6.28
N GLY A 114 6.32 -14.48 -5.01
CA GLY A 114 5.42 -13.86 -4.02
C GLY A 114 5.08 -12.41 -4.35
N ALA A 115 6.07 -11.62 -4.82
CA ALA A 115 5.87 -10.24 -5.24
C ALA A 115 5.05 -10.17 -6.54
N ALA A 116 5.36 -11.01 -7.51
CA ALA A 116 4.62 -11.09 -8.77
C ALA A 116 3.15 -11.48 -8.54
N LYS A 117 2.89 -12.48 -7.67
CA LYS A 117 1.53 -12.86 -7.27
C LYS A 117 0.80 -11.73 -6.55
N MET A 118 1.50 -11.02 -5.65
CA MET A 118 0.93 -9.88 -4.94
C MET A 118 0.59 -8.74 -5.90
N MET A 119 1.46 -8.40 -6.85
CA MET A 119 1.19 -7.39 -7.87
C MET A 119 0.04 -7.81 -8.80
N ALA A 120 0.02 -9.05 -9.26
CA ALA A 120 -1.07 -9.57 -10.08
C ALA A 120 -2.42 -9.55 -9.35
N SER A 121 -2.43 -9.75 -8.02
CA SER A 121 -3.64 -9.70 -7.20
C SER A 121 -4.11 -8.27 -6.87
N THR A 122 -3.30 -7.26 -7.09
CA THR A 122 -3.65 -5.86 -6.83
C THR A 122 -4.56 -5.22 -7.90
N GLY A 123 -5.04 -6.00 -8.87
CA GLY A 123 -5.99 -5.56 -9.90
C GLY A 123 -5.35 -4.97 -11.15
N SER A 124 -6.17 -4.40 -12.04
CA SER A 124 -5.66 -3.77 -13.25
C SER A 124 -4.86 -2.50 -12.93
N ALA A 125 -3.86 -2.19 -13.75
CA ALA A 125 -3.07 -0.96 -13.64
C ALA A 125 -3.95 0.31 -13.64
N ASP A 126 -5.07 0.28 -14.36
CA ASP A 126 -6.03 1.39 -14.46
C ASP A 126 -6.77 1.67 -13.14
N SER A 127 -6.84 0.70 -12.23
CA SER A 127 -7.48 0.88 -10.93
C SER A 127 -6.59 1.55 -9.89
N TYR A 128 -5.27 1.64 -10.12
CA TYR A 128 -4.33 2.23 -9.19
C TYR A 128 -4.23 3.75 -9.37
N ASP A 129 -4.30 4.48 -8.24
CA ASP A 129 -4.16 5.93 -8.19
C ASP A 129 -2.85 6.34 -7.50
N PRO A 130 -1.79 6.67 -8.28
CA PRO A 130 -0.49 7.04 -7.71
C PRO A 130 -0.52 8.39 -6.96
N ASP A 131 -1.51 9.24 -7.24
CA ASP A 131 -1.60 10.60 -6.69
C ASP A 131 -2.33 10.66 -5.34
N VAL A 132 -2.81 9.52 -4.82
CA VAL A 132 -3.55 9.45 -3.56
C VAL A 132 -2.80 10.11 -2.39
N TRP A 133 -1.48 9.93 -2.31
CA TRP A 133 -0.64 10.53 -1.28
C TRP A 133 -0.55 12.04 -1.39
N GLN A 134 -0.43 12.57 -2.61
CA GLN A 134 -0.37 14.02 -2.83
C GLN A 134 -1.71 14.68 -2.50
N ARG A 135 -2.81 14.05 -2.88
CA ARG A 135 -4.16 14.52 -2.61
C ARG A 135 -4.50 14.54 -1.12
N ASN A 136 -4.04 13.54 -0.38
CA ASN A 136 -4.37 13.37 1.04
C ASN A 136 -3.24 13.83 1.99
N ARG A 137 -2.18 14.48 1.51
CA ARG A 137 -1.01 14.86 2.33
C ARG A 137 -1.36 15.73 3.54
N ILE A 138 -2.31 16.68 3.39
CA ILE A 138 -2.71 17.59 4.47
C ILE A 138 -3.52 16.84 5.53
N PRO A 139 -4.63 16.15 5.21
CA PRO A 139 -5.33 15.32 6.18
C PRO A 139 -4.43 14.31 6.90
N LEU A 140 -3.56 13.62 6.16
CA LEU A 140 -2.65 12.64 6.73
C LEU A 140 -1.63 13.26 7.70
N ALA A 141 -1.08 14.43 7.37
CA ALA A 141 -0.16 15.15 8.25
C ALA A 141 -0.86 15.61 9.54
N ILE A 142 -2.13 16.01 9.45
CA ILE A 142 -2.95 16.40 10.60
C ILE A 142 -3.27 15.17 11.45
N ASP A 143 -3.64 14.04 10.87
CA ASP A 143 -3.91 12.79 11.60
C ASP A 143 -2.67 12.31 12.36
N ILE A 144 -1.49 12.35 11.72
CA ILE A 144 -0.20 12.06 12.38
C ILE A 144 0.07 13.07 13.50
N GLY A 145 -0.17 14.36 13.26
CA GLY A 145 0.01 15.43 14.23
C GLY A 145 -0.89 15.26 15.46
N LEU A 146 -2.14 14.90 15.28
CA LEU A 146 -3.08 14.58 16.36
C LEU A 146 -2.64 13.33 17.14
N GLY A 147 -2.14 12.29 16.45
CA GLY A 147 -1.58 11.11 17.10
C GLY A 147 -0.35 11.43 17.95
N LEU A 148 0.57 12.27 17.44
CA LEU A 148 1.72 12.75 18.20
C LEU A 148 1.30 13.60 19.39
N LEU A 149 0.35 14.52 19.22
CA LEU A 149 -0.20 15.32 20.32
C LEU A 149 -0.77 14.41 21.41
N PHE A 150 -1.59 13.43 21.03
CA PHE A 150 -2.13 12.45 21.96
C PHE A 150 -1.01 11.71 22.72
N PHE A 151 0.01 11.21 22.00
CA PHE A 151 1.13 10.50 22.59
C PHE A 151 1.90 11.36 23.59
N VAL A 152 2.25 12.60 23.21
CA VAL A 152 3.01 13.52 24.07
C VAL A 152 2.21 13.86 25.34
N VAL A 153 0.93 14.22 25.18
CA VAL A 153 0.09 14.53 26.34
C VAL A 153 -0.08 13.31 27.25
N ALA A 154 -0.30 12.12 26.70
CA ALA A 154 -0.40 10.89 27.48
C ALA A 154 0.87 10.55 28.26
N LYS A 155 2.04 10.89 27.73
CA LYS A 155 3.33 10.72 28.42
C LYS A 155 3.57 11.75 29.53
N LEU A 156 3.06 12.96 29.36
CA LEU A 156 3.27 14.07 30.30
C LEU A 156 2.21 14.12 31.40
N THR A 157 1.04 13.56 31.15
CA THR A 157 -0.10 13.58 32.08
C THR A 157 -0.70 12.15 32.24
N ASP A 158 -1.84 11.88 31.63
CA ASP A 158 -2.55 10.60 31.66
C ASP A 158 -3.36 10.40 30.36
N LEU A 159 -3.83 9.16 30.14
CA LEU A 159 -4.57 8.80 28.94
C LEU A 159 -5.93 9.52 28.80
N THR A 160 -6.56 9.85 29.92
CA THR A 160 -7.85 10.54 29.91
C THR A 160 -7.68 11.99 29.47
N THR A 161 -6.71 12.68 30.05
CA THR A 161 -6.35 14.06 29.66
C THR A 161 -5.91 14.10 28.18
N ALA A 162 -5.11 13.13 27.73
CA ALA A 162 -4.70 13.05 26.33
C ALA A 162 -5.90 12.88 25.38
N ALA A 163 -6.87 12.02 25.74
CA ALA A 163 -8.08 11.84 24.96
C ALA A 163 -8.93 13.12 24.89
N LEU A 164 -9.07 13.84 25.99
CA LEU A 164 -9.79 15.12 26.03
C LEU A 164 -9.10 16.19 25.21
N VAL A 165 -7.78 16.34 25.32
CA VAL A 165 -6.97 17.29 24.54
C VAL A 165 -7.04 16.95 23.05
N GLY A 166 -6.90 15.69 22.69
CA GLY A 166 -7.03 15.23 21.30
C GLY A 166 -8.42 15.50 20.71
N ALA A 167 -9.47 15.26 21.49
CA ALA A 167 -10.86 15.55 21.10
C ALA A 167 -11.09 17.06 20.94
N ALA A 168 -10.59 17.89 21.86
CA ALA A 168 -10.68 19.36 21.77
C ALA A 168 -9.95 19.88 20.54
N ALA A 169 -8.71 19.42 20.28
CA ALA A 169 -7.95 19.75 19.08
C ALA A 169 -8.70 19.36 17.79
N GLY A 170 -9.29 18.16 17.76
CA GLY A 170 -10.12 17.70 16.65
C GLY A 170 -11.35 18.56 16.41
N LEU A 171 -12.04 19.00 17.48
CA LEU A 171 -13.19 19.91 17.37
C LEU A 171 -12.77 21.30 16.86
N VAL A 172 -11.62 21.82 17.29
CA VAL A 172 -11.05 23.08 16.77
C VAL A 172 -10.75 22.95 15.28
N LEU A 173 -10.09 21.87 14.87
CA LEU A 173 -9.80 21.60 13.46
C LEU A 173 -11.09 21.47 12.63
N LEU A 174 -12.13 20.85 13.17
CA LEU A 174 -13.45 20.77 12.52
C LEU A 174 -14.08 22.14 12.32
N ALA A 175 -13.96 23.02 13.33
CA ALA A 175 -14.44 24.39 13.22
C ALA A 175 -13.67 25.19 12.15
N ILE A 176 -12.34 25.04 12.12
CA ILE A 176 -11.47 25.63 11.09
C ILE A 176 -11.85 25.10 9.70
N GLN A 177 -12.03 23.77 9.55
CA GLN A 177 -12.44 23.17 8.29
C GLN A 177 -13.78 23.72 7.78
N ARG A 178 -14.76 23.89 8.67
CA ARG A 178 -16.05 24.49 8.31
C ARG A 178 -15.92 25.95 7.89
N ALA A 179 -15.06 26.72 8.55
CA ALA A 179 -14.83 28.12 8.25
C ALA A 179 -14.07 28.32 6.94
N THR A 180 -13.02 27.51 6.71
CA THR A 180 -12.11 27.67 5.55
C THR A 180 -12.56 26.86 4.33
N LYS A 181 -13.49 25.90 4.48
CA LYS A 181 -13.91 24.92 3.46
C LYS A 181 -12.76 24.06 2.93
N ILE A 182 -11.63 24.01 3.64
CA ILE A 182 -10.49 23.17 3.32
C ILE A 182 -10.69 21.84 4.06
N ASP A 183 -10.53 20.70 3.37
CA ASP A 183 -10.63 19.37 3.98
C ASP A 183 -9.36 19.11 4.81
N LEU A 184 -9.38 19.51 6.08
CA LEU A 184 -8.27 19.40 7.03
C LEU A 184 -8.29 18.06 7.75
N LEU A 185 -9.49 17.63 8.14
CA LEU A 185 -9.70 16.40 8.87
C LEU A 185 -9.95 15.28 7.87
N GLY A 186 -9.11 14.31 7.87
CA GLY A 186 -9.35 13.07 7.17
C GLY A 186 -10.75 12.53 7.51
N GLY A 187 -11.39 11.86 6.54
CA GLY A 187 -12.78 11.46 6.69
C GLY A 187 -13.10 10.59 7.89
N LEU A 188 -12.07 10.00 8.53
CA LEU A 188 -12.16 9.19 9.74
C LEU A 188 -11.88 9.97 11.02
N ALA A 189 -11.41 11.21 10.96
CA ALA A 189 -11.06 11.97 12.17
C ALA A 189 -12.27 12.21 13.07
N MET A 190 -13.45 12.55 12.54
CA MET A 190 -14.68 12.64 13.33
C MET A 190 -15.03 11.32 14.01
N PHE A 191 -14.87 10.21 13.30
CA PHE A 191 -15.04 8.87 13.84
C PHE A 191 -14.05 8.60 14.99
N GLY A 192 -12.77 8.93 14.78
CA GLY A 192 -11.72 8.83 15.79
C GLY A 192 -12.00 9.69 17.03
N ILE A 193 -12.44 10.95 16.85
CA ILE A 193 -12.79 11.85 17.96
C ILE A 193 -13.94 11.27 18.79
N VAL A 194 -14.99 10.80 18.14
CA VAL A 194 -16.15 10.21 18.84
C VAL A 194 -15.73 8.97 19.62
N LEU A 195 -14.94 8.09 19.00
CA LEU A 195 -14.42 6.90 19.68
C LEU A 195 -13.48 7.25 20.84
N ALA A 196 -12.63 8.27 20.69
CA ALA A 196 -11.74 8.74 21.76
C ALA A 196 -12.54 9.28 22.96
N LEU A 197 -13.58 10.07 22.72
CA LEU A 197 -14.47 10.58 23.79
C LEU A 197 -15.20 9.45 24.52
N ILE A 198 -15.75 8.48 23.78
CA ILE A 198 -16.39 7.30 24.38
C ILE A 198 -15.36 6.50 25.17
N SER A 199 -14.16 6.29 24.63
CA SER A 199 -13.07 5.60 25.29
C SER A 199 -12.63 6.28 26.58
N ALA A 200 -12.55 7.62 26.61
CA ALA A 200 -12.26 8.40 27.81
C ALA A 200 -13.38 8.26 28.85
N GLY A 201 -14.65 8.35 28.43
CA GLY A 201 -15.80 8.12 29.30
C GLY A 201 -15.80 6.73 29.94
N LEU A 202 -15.49 5.68 29.15
CA LEU A 202 -15.37 4.32 29.66
C LEU A 202 -14.18 4.18 30.64
N ALA A 203 -13.07 4.86 30.41
CA ALA A 203 -11.91 4.85 31.30
C ALA A 203 -12.24 5.48 32.67
N LEU A 204 -13.06 6.52 32.69
CA LEU A 204 -13.52 7.16 33.93
C LEU A 204 -14.55 6.28 34.67
N ALA A 205 -15.40 5.58 33.93
CA ALA A 205 -16.45 4.74 34.52
C ALA A 205 -15.91 3.39 35.05
N PHE A 206 -14.86 2.86 34.44
CA PHE A 206 -14.33 1.52 34.69
C PHE A 206 -12.84 1.60 35.06
N GLN A 207 -12.53 1.57 36.36
CA GLN A 207 -11.16 1.73 36.88
C GLN A 207 -10.49 0.40 37.29
N SER A 208 -11.11 -0.76 37.00
CA SER A 208 -10.54 -2.07 37.31
C SER A 208 -9.77 -2.67 36.15
N ASP A 209 -8.74 -3.49 36.43
CA ASP A 209 -7.93 -4.18 35.41
C ASP A 209 -8.76 -5.06 34.50
N GLU A 210 -9.79 -5.71 35.02
CA GLU A 210 -10.73 -6.50 34.21
C GLU A 210 -11.52 -5.62 33.24
N ALA A 211 -11.94 -4.44 33.65
CA ALA A 211 -12.66 -3.51 32.81
C ALA A 211 -11.81 -3.00 31.63
N VAL A 212 -10.49 -2.94 31.79
CA VAL A 212 -9.57 -2.57 30.68
C VAL A 212 -9.64 -3.62 29.56
N LYS A 213 -9.71 -4.90 29.88
CA LYS A 213 -9.83 -5.98 28.89
C LYS A 213 -11.14 -5.87 28.09
N TYR A 214 -12.24 -5.60 28.74
CA TYR A 214 -13.57 -5.45 28.10
C TYR A 214 -13.71 -4.16 27.30
N ARG A 215 -12.97 -3.12 27.65
CA ARG A 215 -12.97 -1.83 26.93
C ARG A 215 -12.66 -2.01 25.44
N SER A 216 -11.65 -2.81 25.11
CA SER A 216 -11.28 -3.09 23.71
C SER A 216 -12.43 -3.76 22.94
N THR A 217 -13.14 -4.71 23.60
CA THR A 217 -14.31 -5.35 23.00
C THR A 217 -15.44 -4.34 22.74
N VAL A 218 -15.79 -3.52 23.74
CA VAL A 218 -16.85 -2.50 23.60
C VAL A 218 -16.52 -1.51 22.49
N MET A 219 -15.28 -1.02 22.44
CA MET A 219 -14.85 -0.09 21.40
C MET A 219 -14.87 -0.74 20.01
N GLY A 220 -14.44 -2.00 19.90
CA GLY A 220 -14.53 -2.79 18.67
C GLY A 220 -15.96 -2.97 18.18
N LEU A 221 -16.89 -3.31 19.07
CA LEU A 221 -18.31 -3.46 18.76
C LEU A 221 -18.95 -2.14 18.32
N LEU A 222 -18.62 -1.02 18.97
CA LEU A 222 -19.08 0.31 18.57
C LEU A 222 -18.60 0.67 17.17
N ALA A 223 -17.31 0.51 16.92
CA ALA A 223 -16.72 0.76 15.61
C ALA A 223 -17.36 -0.12 14.54
N ALA A 224 -17.48 -1.42 14.81
CA ALA A 224 -18.12 -2.38 13.90
C ALA A 224 -19.57 -1.99 13.59
N SER A 225 -20.36 -1.61 14.59
CA SER A 225 -21.75 -1.19 14.42
C SER A 225 -21.88 0.05 13.52
N LEU A 226 -21.00 1.03 13.69
CA LEU A 226 -20.98 2.23 12.85
C LEU A 226 -20.63 1.90 11.39
N PHE A 227 -19.64 1.05 11.16
CA PHE A 227 -19.28 0.61 9.83
C PHE A 227 -20.38 -0.25 9.18
N LEU A 228 -21.00 -1.18 9.91
CA LEU A 228 -22.11 -1.98 9.39
C LEU A 228 -23.31 -1.10 9.03
N THR A 229 -23.67 -0.15 9.90
CA THR A 229 -24.75 0.80 9.64
C THR A 229 -24.46 1.63 8.40
N ASP A 230 -23.22 2.10 8.23
CA ASP A 230 -22.80 2.81 7.02
C ASP A 230 -22.86 1.90 5.77
N GLY A 231 -22.44 0.64 5.90
CA GLY A 231 -22.52 -0.35 4.82
C GLY A 231 -23.97 -0.58 4.36
N LEU A 232 -24.91 -0.71 5.28
CA LEU A 232 -26.35 -0.81 5.00
C LEU A 232 -26.92 0.45 4.31
N THR A 233 -26.30 1.60 4.53
CA THR A 233 -26.63 2.87 3.85
C THR A 233 -25.75 3.15 2.62
N GLN A 234 -25.24 2.12 1.99
CA GLN A 234 -24.40 2.15 0.77
C GLN A 234 -23.02 2.80 0.97
N GLY A 235 -22.45 2.77 2.16
CA GLY A 235 -21.10 3.27 2.43
C GLY A 235 -20.95 4.79 2.21
N LYS A 236 -22.04 5.56 2.29
CA LYS A 236 -22.07 6.98 1.91
C LYS A 236 -21.23 7.89 2.81
N ARG A 237 -20.96 7.46 4.03
CA ARG A 237 -20.23 8.25 5.03
C ARG A 237 -18.83 7.70 5.28
N LEU A 238 -18.72 6.60 6.04
CA LEU A 238 -17.42 6.03 6.44
C LEU A 238 -16.70 5.34 5.27
N GLY A 239 -17.41 4.49 4.53
CA GLY A 239 -16.83 3.75 3.40
C GLY A 239 -16.28 4.65 2.31
N ARG A 240 -17.05 5.66 1.88
CA ARG A 240 -16.60 6.62 0.87
C ARG A 240 -15.40 7.45 1.34
N ARG A 241 -15.38 7.82 2.61
CA ARG A 241 -14.28 8.57 3.20
C ARG A 241 -13.02 7.71 3.31
N LEU A 242 -13.16 6.46 3.76
CA LEU A 242 -12.05 5.53 3.84
C LEU A 242 -11.48 5.18 2.46
N ALA A 243 -12.34 4.90 1.47
CA ALA A 243 -11.94 4.62 0.10
C ALA A 243 -11.08 5.74 -0.53
N ARG A 244 -11.28 7.00 -0.12
CA ARG A 244 -10.50 8.16 -0.59
C ARG A 244 -9.01 8.09 -0.24
N TYR A 245 -8.65 7.38 0.83
CA TYR A 245 -7.26 7.21 1.28
C TYR A 245 -6.58 6.00 0.66
N LEU A 246 -7.34 5.15 0.00
CA LEU A 246 -6.81 3.95 -0.62
C LEU A 246 -6.37 4.25 -2.06
N PRO A 247 -5.25 3.67 -2.51
CA PRO A 247 -4.70 3.94 -3.84
C PRO A 247 -5.42 3.16 -4.95
N TYR A 248 -6.70 2.85 -4.78
CA TYR A 248 -7.50 2.07 -5.73
C TYR A 248 -8.81 2.78 -6.04
N ARG A 249 -9.14 2.88 -7.34
CA ARG A 249 -10.36 3.52 -7.85
C ARG A 249 -11.55 2.57 -7.90
N ASP A 250 -11.30 1.27 -7.88
CA ASP A 250 -12.29 0.20 -8.02
C ASP A 250 -12.87 -0.31 -6.69
N ILE A 251 -12.68 0.45 -5.61
CA ILE A 251 -13.23 0.11 -4.29
C ILE A 251 -14.70 0.52 -4.20
N ASP A 252 -15.55 -0.47 -3.90
CA ASP A 252 -16.94 -0.25 -3.53
C ASP A 252 -17.04 0.21 -2.06
N PRO A 253 -17.49 1.44 -1.78
CA PRO A 253 -17.58 1.97 -0.41
C PRO A 253 -18.54 1.19 0.49
N ALA A 254 -19.62 0.60 -0.05
CA ALA A 254 -20.56 -0.19 0.72
C ALA A 254 -19.92 -1.51 1.18
N ARG A 255 -19.28 -2.22 0.26
CA ARG A 255 -18.52 -3.45 0.58
C ARG A 255 -17.38 -3.18 1.54
N LEU A 256 -16.65 -2.06 1.36
CA LEU A 256 -15.59 -1.65 2.28
C LEU A 256 -16.13 -1.45 3.69
N SER A 257 -17.25 -0.72 3.85
CA SER A 257 -17.88 -0.53 5.16
C SER A 257 -18.37 -1.84 5.77
N VAL A 258 -19.05 -2.69 5.01
CA VAL A 258 -19.49 -4.01 5.49
C VAL A 258 -18.29 -4.85 5.91
N GLY A 259 -17.26 -4.93 5.08
CA GLY A 259 -16.04 -5.68 5.38
C GLY A 259 -15.34 -5.19 6.66
N MET A 260 -15.18 -3.87 6.81
CA MET A 260 -14.62 -3.28 8.03
C MET A 260 -15.49 -3.57 9.27
N GLY A 261 -16.80 -3.51 9.13
CA GLY A 261 -17.72 -3.83 10.22
C GLY A 261 -17.65 -5.30 10.62
N VAL A 262 -17.65 -6.24 9.67
CA VAL A 262 -17.50 -7.68 9.94
C VAL A 262 -16.12 -7.98 10.57
N MET A 263 -15.06 -7.36 10.05
CA MET A 263 -13.73 -7.45 10.66
C MET A 263 -13.75 -6.98 12.12
N GLY A 264 -14.38 -5.83 12.39
CA GLY A 264 -14.49 -5.26 13.73
C GLY A 264 -15.25 -6.18 14.68
N LEU A 265 -16.35 -6.82 14.23
CA LEU A 265 -17.08 -7.83 15.03
C LEU A 265 -16.21 -9.04 15.34
N PHE A 266 -15.47 -9.53 14.35
CA PHE A 266 -14.57 -10.67 14.53
C PHE A 266 -13.47 -10.35 15.55
N MET A 267 -12.81 -9.19 15.41
CA MET A 267 -11.75 -8.75 16.32
C MET A 267 -12.27 -8.52 17.76
N ALA A 268 -13.43 -7.90 17.90
CA ALA A 268 -14.06 -7.73 19.20
C ALA A 268 -14.42 -9.08 19.85
N GLY A 269 -14.96 -10.02 19.07
CA GLY A 269 -15.24 -11.37 19.52
C GLY A 269 -13.98 -12.14 19.94
N ALA A 270 -12.93 -12.07 19.14
CA ALA A 270 -11.64 -12.69 19.45
C ALA A 270 -11.03 -12.11 20.74
N ASN A 271 -11.02 -10.76 20.88
CA ASN A 271 -10.57 -10.13 22.13
C ASN A 271 -11.41 -10.57 23.34
N GLN A 272 -12.73 -10.66 23.18
CA GLN A 272 -13.63 -11.09 24.24
C GLN A 272 -13.30 -12.51 24.70
N VAL A 273 -13.11 -13.44 23.76
CA VAL A 273 -12.78 -14.84 24.06
C VAL A 273 -11.44 -14.92 24.82
N VAL A 274 -10.42 -14.22 24.33
CA VAL A 274 -9.11 -14.20 24.99
C VAL A 274 -9.20 -13.54 26.37
N ALA A 275 -9.94 -12.44 26.51
CA ALA A 275 -10.12 -11.75 27.79
C ALA A 275 -10.82 -12.63 28.85
N MET A 276 -11.73 -13.52 28.44
CA MET A 276 -12.46 -14.43 29.34
C MET A 276 -11.68 -15.69 29.70
N LEU A 277 -10.92 -16.25 28.75
CA LEU A 277 -10.33 -17.58 28.90
C LEU A 277 -8.83 -17.55 29.25
N ALA A 278 -8.17 -16.42 29.03
CA ALA A 278 -6.72 -16.32 29.18
C ALA A 278 -6.31 -15.49 30.42
N SER A 279 -5.10 -15.77 30.91
CA SER A 279 -4.47 -14.92 31.94
C SER A 279 -4.17 -13.52 31.35
N THR A 280 -3.89 -12.55 32.23
CA THR A 280 -3.55 -11.19 31.82
C THR A 280 -2.31 -11.15 30.94
N ASP A 281 -1.29 -11.99 31.20
CA ASP A 281 -0.06 -12.05 30.41
C ASP A 281 -0.33 -12.59 29.00
N VAL A 282 -1.15 -13.62 28.87
CA VAL A 282 -1.55 -14.17 27.56
C VAL A 282 -2.42 -13.17 26.79
N TRP A 283 -3.31 -12.44 27.46
CA TRP A 283 -4.08 -11.38 26.85
C TRP A 283 -3.21 -10.22 26.36
N LEU A 284 -2.20 -9.81 27.12
CA LEU A 284 -1.21 -8.81 26.72
C LEU A 284 -0.41 -9.28 25.48
N PHE A 285 0.04 -10.52 25.47
CA PHE A 285 0.71 -11.08 24.29
C PHE A 285 -0.19 -11.08 23.06
N TYR A 286 -1.44 -11.51 23.21
CA TYR A 286 -2.42 -11.48 22.13
C TYR A 286 -2.61 -10.07 21.57
N THR A 287 -2.90 -9.07 22.41
CA THR A 287 -3.16 -7.70 21.96
C THR A 287 -1.95 -7.00 21.37
N THR A 288 -0.74 -7.41 21.77
CA THR A 288 0.51 -6.80 21.29
C THR A 288 0.98 -7.39 19.95
N PHE A 289 0.84 -8.70 19.76
CA PHE A 289 1.43 -9.38 18.61
C PHE A 289 0.39 -10.06 17.69
N VAL A 290 -0.53 -10.82 18.27
CA VAL A 290 -1.48 -11.64 17.49
C VAL A 290 -2.54 -10.75 16.83
N ASP A 291 -3.05 -9.78 17.58
CA ASP A 291 -4.07 -8.83 17.12
C ASP A 291 -3.59 -8.04 15.88
N ILE A 292 -2.33 -7.58 15.89
CA ILE A 292 -1.73 -6.86 14.75
C ILE A 292 -1.64 -7.77 13.52
N ALA A 293 -1.11 -8.99 13.69
CA ALA A 293 -0.96 -9.93 12.58
C ALA A 293 -2.33 -10.32 11.99
N LEU A 294 -3.31 -10.58 12.86
CA LEU A 294 -4.68 -10.94 12.48
C LEU A 294 -5.37 -9.76 11.76
N THR A 295 -5.20 -8.55 12.28
CA THR A 295 -5.71 -7.32 11.65
C THR A 295 -5.13 -7.16 10.23
N MET A 296 -3.85 -7.38 10.02
CA MET A 296 -3.24 -7.28 8.69
C MET A 296 -3.85 -8.26 7.69
N VAL A 297 -4.04 -9.52 8.09
CA VAL A 297 -4.68 -10.55 7.25
C VAL A 297 -6.13 -10.18 6.92
N LEU A 298 -6.88 -9.73 7.90
CA LEU A 298 -8.29 -9.36 7.74
C LEU A 298 -8.46 -8.10 6.88
N ILE A 299 -7.63 -7.08 7.08
CA ILE A 299 -7.64 -5.85 6.24
C ILE A 299 -7.40 -6.22 4.77
N PHE A 300 -6.41 -7.09 4.50
CA PHE A 300 -6.16 -7.54 3.13
C PHE A 300 -7.38 -8.25 2.53
N SER A 301 -8.04 -9.10 3.32
CA SER A 301 -9.27 -9.80 2.90
C SER A 301 -10.44 -8.82 2.65
N VAL A 302 -10.59 -7.80 3.49
CA VAL A 302 -11.59 -6.74 3.33
C VAL A 302 -11.34 -5.95 2.04
N PHE A 303 -10.10 -5.62 1.72
CA PHE A 303 -9.79 -4.90 0.50
C PHE A 303 -10.11 -5.72 -0.75
N ARG A 304 -9.79 -7.01 -0.75
CA ARG A 304 -10.16 -7.91 -1.85
C ARG A 304 -11.68 -8.04 -2.01
N TYR A 305 -12.41 -8.12 -0.90
CA TYR A 305 -13.87 -8.12 -0.91
C TYR A 305 -14.44 -6.79 -1.44
N ALA A 306 -13.90 -5.66 -0.99
CA ALA A 306 -14.33 -4.32 -1.42
C ALA A 306 -14.08 -4.06 -2.92
N ARG A 307 -13.04 -4.69 -3.49
CA ARG A 307 -12.74 -4.64 -4.93
C ARG A 307 -13.53 -5.66 -5.75
N GLY A 308 -14.37 -6.47 -5.12
CA GLY A 308 -15.17 -7.49 -5.80
C GLY A 308 -14.37 -8.70 -6.30
N GLU A 309 -13.18 -8.92 -5.78
CA GLU A 309 -12.33 -10.06 -6.14
C GLU A 309 -12.78 -11.36 -5.47
N ILE A 310 -13.44 -11.29 -4.32
CA ILE A 310 -14.01 -12.45 -3.63
C ILE A 310 -15.33 -12.80 -4.34
N GLY A 311 -15.40 -14.02 -4.88
CA GLY A 311 -16.57 -14.55 -5.58
C GLY A 311 -16.45 -14.50 -7.13
N ARG A 312 -15.40 -13.92 -7.69
CA ARG A 312 -14.97 -14.21 -9.07
C ARG A 312 -14.04 -15.41 -9.04
N ASP A 313 -14.18 -16.32 -10.01
CA ASP A 313 -13.23 -17.42 -10.21
C ASP A 313 -11.81 -16.84 -10.33
N TRP A 314 -11.11 -16.82 -9.21
CA TRP A 314 -9.76 -16.30 -9.13
C TRP A 314 -8.81 -17.34 -9.73
N ARG A 315 -8.64 -17.28 -11.02
CA ARG A 315 -7.47 -17.87 -11.68
C ARG A 315 -6.49 -16.72 -11.93
N PRO A 316 -5.34 -16.69 -11.23
CA PRO A 316 -4.29 -15.76 -11.61
C PRO A 316 -3.90 -16.09 -13.04
N VAL A 317 -4.11 -15.17 -13.97
CA VAL A 317 -3.49 -15.23 -15.29
C VAL A 317 -2.02 -14.87 -15.08
N TYR A 318 -1.32 -15.73 -14.35
CA TYR A 318 0.13 -15.69 -14.23
C TYR A 318 0.67 -16.47 -15.42
N THR A 319 1.15 -15.77 -16.40
CA THR A 319 2.03 -16.34 -17.41
C THR A 319 3.44 -16.28 -16.81
N PRO A 320 4.07 -17.42 -16.45
CA PRO A 320 5.45 -17.39 -15.99
C PRO A 320 6.30 -16.72 -17.06
N PRO A 321 7.29 -15.91 -16.67
CA PRO A 321 8.22 -15.34 -17.64
C PRO A 321 8.82 -16.48 -18.45
N THR A 322 8.81 -16.34 -19.77
CA THR A 322 9.39 -17.29 -20.72
C THR A 322 10.79 -17.59 -20.26
N THR A 323 11.13 -18.86 -20.07
CA THR A 323 12.48 -19.27 -19.65
C THR A 323 13.48 -18.77 -20.67
N GLN A 324 14.66 -18.34 -20.23
CA GLN A 324 15.76 -17.88 -21.10
C GLN A 324 16.10 -18.92 -22.19
N GLU A 325 15.80 -20.21 -21.96
CA GLU A 325 15.96 -21.26 -22.97
C GLU A 325 15.02 -21.14 -24.18
N GLU A 326 13.81 -20.56 -24.04
CA GLU A 326 12.90 -20.36 -25.17
C GLU A 326 13.27 -19.15 -26.04
N VAL A 327 14.02 -18.20 -25.48
CA VAL A 327 14.51 -17.02 -26.24
C VAL A 327 15.73 -17.39 -27.07
N ALA A 328 16.51 -18.39 -26.66
CA ALA A 328 17.68 -18.89 -27.40
C ALA A 328 17.31 -19.82 -28.57
N LEU A 329 16.06 -20.26 -28.67
CA LEU A 329 15.57 -21.18 -29.72
C LEU A 329 14.64 -20.51 -30.75
N ARG A 330 14.45 -19.20 -30.67
CA ARG A 330 13.74 -18.40 -31.67
C ARG A 330 14.63 -17.29 -32.24
#